data_d3fd4510d3ad5eb20ad2174e0276283e
#
_entry.id   d3fd4510d3ad5eb20ad2174e0276283e
#
_cell.length_a   1.000
_cell.length_b   1.000
_cell.length_c   1.000
_cell.angle_alpha   90.00
_cell.angle_beta   90.00
_cell.angle_gamma   90.00
#
_symmetry.space_group_name_H-M   'P 1'
#
loop_
_entity.id
_entity.type
_entity.pdbx_description
1 polymer ?
#
loop_
_entity_poly.entity_id
_entity_poly.type
_entity_poly.pdbx_seq_one_letter_code
_entity_poly.pdbx_strand_id
1 'polypeptide(L)'
;MYGRNTILFPLIVLTLLALISFWIESTVKAPLHKSKASLRHDPDYYLENFVTTKTDVNGNIKTMLAATSMHHYPDDDSTFLTRPRFTQFTENKPSTQIEGQKGQISSNGEQVEFSNKVVVYKQANADRPDVRLTTDHLRIFAKQEIAKTDSAVVITQGSKTIIRGTGMIYDKGQETFTLLKNVKVHYEKPASIKTESPNKKGNEKDSALQHKNKPSKIAADTKKKKR
;
A
#
# COMPACT_ATOMS: atom_id res chain seq x y z
N MET A 1 -40.51 -63.45 -25.14
CA MET A 1 -41.32 -62.74 -24.12
C MET A 1 -40.38 -62.34 -23.01
N TYR A 2 -39.84 -61.15 -23.04
CA TYR A 2 -39.10 -60.57 -21.87
C TYR A 2 -40.10 -60.30 -20.76
N GLY A 3 -39.91 -61.00 -19.67
CA GLY A 3 -40.85 -60.98 -18.55
C GLY A 3 -41.03 -59.58 -18.00
N ARG A 4 -42.26 -59.15 -17.82
CA ARG A 4 -42.68 -57.85 -17.21
C ARG A 4 -41.94 -57.53 -15.88
N ASN A 5 -41.45 -58.59 -15.24
CA ASN A 5 -40.70 -58.46 -13.96
C ASN A 5 -39.25 -57.98 -14.15
N THR A 6 -38.64 -58.17 -15.34
CA THR A 6 -37.27 -57.73 -15.61
C THR A 6 -37.14 -56.20 -15.73
N ILE A 7 -38.23 -55.51 -16.11
CA ILE A 7 -38.29 -54.05 -16.23
C ILE A 7 -38.76 -53.40 -14.92
N LEU A 8 -39.58 -54.12 -14.15
CA LEU A 8 -40.08 -53.61 -12.87
C LEU A 8 -38.98 -53.41 -11.83
N PHE A 9 -37.99 -54.28 -11.74
CA PHE A 9 -36.90 -54.18 -10.80
C PHE A 9 -36.05 -52.89 -10.95
N PRO A 10 -35.51 -52.56 -12.13
CA PRO A 10 -34.75 -51.34 -12.32
C PRO A 10 -35.62 -50.08 -12.12
N LEU A 11 -36.90 -50.14 -12.45
CA LEU A 11 -37.83 -49.03 -12.29
C LEU A 11 -38.10 -48.73 -10.80
N ILE A 12 -38.25 -49.78 -9.98
CA ILE A 12 -38.39 -49.62 -8.51
C ILE A 12 -37.13 -49.02 -7.91
N VAL A 13 -35.92 -49.48 -8.31
CA VAL A 13 -34.65 -48.97 -7.83
C VAL A 13 -34.46 -47.50 -8.20
N LEU A 14 -34.79 -47.11 -9.44
CA LEU A 14 -34.73 -45.69 -9.88
C LEU A 14 -35.71 -44.82 -9.11
N THR A 15 -36.92 -45.30 -8.83
CA THR A 15 -37.91 -44.57 -8.05
C THR A 15 -37.44 -44.37 -6.60
N LEU A 16 -36.85 -45.41 -6.00
CA LEU A 16 -36.31 -45.36 -4.67
C LEU A 16 -35.14 -44.36 -4.58
N LEU A 17 -34.22 -44.36 -5.55
CA LEU A 17 -33.11 -43.40 -5.61
C LEU A 17 -33.62 -41.98 -5.81
N ALA A 18 -34.65 -41.76 -6.64
CA ALA A 18 -35.27 -40.43 -6.81
C ALA A 18 -35.91 -39.93 -5.53
N LEU A 19 -36.61 -40.79 -4.77
CA LEU A 19 -37.19 -40.46 -3.48
C LEU A 19 -36.15 -40.14 -2.44
N ILE A 20 -35.03 -40.87 -2.37
CA ILE A 20 -33.90 -40.60 -1.48
C ILE A 20 -33.26 -39.28 -1.85
N SER A 21 -32.98 -39.02 -3.14
CA SER A 21 -32.43 -37.73 -3.58
C SER A 21 -33.33 -36.55 -3.23
N PHE A 22 -34.63 -36.69 -3.44
CA PHE A 22 -35.62 -35.68 -3.07
C PHE A 22 -35.66 -35.43 -1.56
N TRP A 23 -35.61 -36.54 -0.77
CA TRP A 23 -35.56 -36.42 0.71
C TRP A 23 -34.30 -35.75 1.19
N ILE A 24 -33.11 -36.09 0.66
CA ILE A 24 -31.85 -35.43 0.96
C ILE A 24 -31.90 -33.96 0.59
N GLU A 25 -32.40 -33.61 -0.61
CA GLU A 25 -32.54 -32.23 -1.04
C GLU A 25 -33.46 -31.41 -0.11
N SER A 26 -34.59 -32.02 0.31
CA SER A 26 -35.53 -31.35 1.24
C SER A 26 -34.96 -31.18 2.66
N THR A 27 -34.05 -32.09 3.08
CA THR A 27 -33.45 -32.06 4.42
C THR A 27 -32.20 -31.15 4.44
N VAL A 28 -31.44 -31.10 3.32
CA VAL A 28 -30.23 -30.27 3.17
C VAL A 28 -30.54 -28.83 2.77
N LYS A 29 -31.73 -28.56 2.20
CA LYS A 29 -32.20 -27.16 2.11
C LYS A 29 -32.34 -26.64 3.54
N ALA A 30 -31.19 -26.17 4.08
CA ALA A 30 -31.25 -25.35 5.28
C ALA A 30 -32.32 -24.29 5.04
N PRO A 31 -33.28 -24.12 5.96
CA PRO A 31 -34.23 -23.04 5.83
C PRO A 31 -33.40 -21.79 5.58
N LEU A 32 -33.64 -21.10 4.48
CA LEU A 32 -33.24 -19.72 4.33
C LEU A 32 -33.94 -18.98 5.49
N HIS A 33 -33.36 -19.13 6.67
CA HIS A 33 -33.58 -18.19 7.71
C HIS A 33 -33.01 -16.88 7.14
N LYS A 34 -33.85 -16.16 6.40
CA LYS A 34 -33.84 -14.71 6.48
C LYS A 34 -34.14 -14.46 7.95
N SER A 35 -33.14 -14.73 8.77
CA SER A 35 -33.26 -14.59 10.19
C SER A 35 -33.58 -13.13 10.43
N LYS A 36 -34.48 -12.85 11.38
CA LYS A 36 -34.62 -11.55 11.99
C LYS A 36 -33.28 -10.97 12.51
N ALA A 37 -32.19 -11.70 12.40
CA ALA A 37 -30.78 -11.29 12.52
C ALA A 37 -30.38 -10.18 11.55
N SER A 38 -31.04 -10.05 10.39
CA SER A 38 -30.87 -8.89 9.49
C SER A 38 -31.34 -7.56 10.09
N LEU A 39 -32.04 -7.59 11.21
CA LEU A 39 -32.46 -6.40 11.99
C LEU A 39 -31.58 -6.18 13.22
N ARG A 40 -30.63 -7.08 13.51
CA ARG A 40 -29.70 -6.97 14.64
C ARG A 40 -28.32 -6.79 14.07
N HIS A 41 -27.69 -5.69 14.40
CA HIS A 41 -26.30 -5.38 14.07
C HIS A 41 -25.37 -6.13 15.04
N ASP A 42 -25.39 -7.49 14.96
CA ASP A 42 -24.55 -8.36 15.77
C ASP A 42 -23.45 -8.95 14.87
N PRO A 43 -22.19 -8.97 15.32
CA PRO A 43 -21.10 -9.57 14.55
C PRO A 43 -21.30 -11.09 14.47
N ASP A 44 -21.05 -11.67 13.30
CA ASP A 44 -21.09 -13.13 13.07
C ASP A 44 -19.74 -13.80 13.34
N TYR A 45 -18.65 -13.05 13.22
CA TYR A 45 -17.32 -13.51 13.67
C TYR A 45 -16.46 -12.35 14.17
N TYR A 46 -15.51 -12.69 15.00
CA TYR A 46 -14.50 -11.77 15.49
C TYR A 46 -13.12 -12.44 15.56
N LEU A 47 -12.07 -11.64 15.44
CA LEU A 47 -10.69 -12.05 15.64
C LEU A 47 -10.03 -11.11 16.63
N GLU A 48 -9.12 -11.64 17.45
CA GLU A 48 -8.32 -10.86 18.38
C GLU A 48 -6.83 -11.11 18.17
N ASN A 49 -6.03 -10.03 18.25
CA ASN A 49 -4.56 -10.07 18.16
C ASN A 49 -4.07 -10.92 16.97
N PHE A 50 -4.59 -10.63 15.79
CA PHE A 50 -4.31 -11.43 14.60
C PHE A 50 -3.34 -10.76 13.64
N VAL A 51 -2.72 -11.58 12.81
CA VAL A 51 -1.94 -11.18 11.64
C VAL A 51 -2.40 -12.04 10.46
N THR A 52 -2.78 -11.40 9.37
CA THR A 52 -3.07 -12.09 8.12
C THR A 52 -2.11 -11.63 7.03
N THR A 53 -1.74 -12.55 6.16
CA THR A 53 -0.76 -12.32 5.10
C THR A 53 -1.35 -12.80 3.77
N LYS A 54 -1.24 -11.95 2.74
CA LYS A 54 -1.59 -12.31 1.36
C LYS A 54 -0.30 -12.43 0.55
N THR A 55 -0.15 -13.54 -0.15
CA THR A 55 0.97 -13.80 -1.06
C THR A 55 0.57 -13.65 -2.53
N ASP A 56 1.55 -13.52 -3.39
CA ASP A 56 1.40 -13.64 -4.84
C ASP A 56 1.44 -15.12 -5.28
N VAL A 57 1.38 -15.35 -6.59
CA VAL A 57 1.43 -16.71 -7.18
C VAL A 57 2.78 -17.41 -6.98
N ASN A 58 3.84 -16.67 -6.67
CA ASN A 58 5.18 -17.19 -6.41
C ASN A 58 5.45 -17.42 -4.91
N GLY A 59 4.47 -17.15 -4.05
CA GLY A 59 4.60 -17.26 -2.59
C GLY A 59 5.22 -16.03 -1.91
N ASN A 60 5.54 -14.96 -2.61
CA ASN A 60 6.07 -13.73 -2.02
C ASN A 60 4.97 -12.96 -1.30
N ILE A 61 5.27 -12.40 -0.14
CA ILE A 61 4.33 -11.60 0.63
C ILE A 61 4.00 -10.32 -0.13
N LYS A 62 2.72 -10.11 -0.43
CA LYS A 62 2.19 -8.89 -1.04
C LYS A 62 1.67 -7.90 -0.01
N THR A 63 0.88 -8.39 0.93
CA THR A 63 0.30 -7.55 1.97
C THR A 63 0.25 -8.28 3.29
N MET A 64 0.32 -7.52 4.37
CA MET A 64 0.15 -8.00 5.73
C MET A 64 -0.82 -7.07 6.45
N LEU A 65 -1.81 -7.63 7.14
CA LEU A 65 -2.73 -6.88 8.00
C LEU A 65 -2.65 -7.46 9.40
N ALA A 66 -2.32 -6.61 10.36
CA ALA A 66 -2.37 -6.91 11.79
C ALA A 66 -3.39 -5.99 12.45
N ALA A 67 -4.14 -6.48 13.44
CA ALA A 67 -5.01 -5.65 14.26
C ALA A 67 -5.20 -6.26 15.64
N THR A 68 -5.59 -5.42 16.61
CA THR A 68 -5.92 -5.89 17.97
C THR A 68 -7.24 -6.63 17.98
N SER A 69 -8.24 -6.15 17.21
CA SER A 69 -9.51 -6.85 17.04
C SER A 69 -10.12 -6.57 15.69
N MET A 70 -10.95 -7.48 15.24
CA MET A 70 -11.76 -7.38 14.04
C MET A 70 -13.15 -7.93 14.34
N HIS A 71 -14.19 -7.24 13.88
CA HIS A 71 -15.59 -7.64 13.97
C HIS A 71 -16.22 -7.51 12.59
N HIS A 72 -16.85 -8.55 12.11
CA HIS A 72 -17.58 -8.55 10.86
C HIS A 72 -19.08 -8.55 11.14
N TYR A 73 -19.82 -7.78 10.37
CA TYR A 73 -21.27 -7.61 10.48
C TYR A 73 -21.93 -8.07 9.19
N PRO A 74 -22.78 -9.13 9.26
CA PRO A 74 -23.37 -9.74 8.07
C PRO A 74 -24.54 -8.97 7.49
N ASP A 75 -25.10 -8.00 8.23
CA ASP A 75 -26.24 -7.20 7.80
C ASP A 75 -25.85 -6.20 6.69
N ASP A 76 -24.68 -5.60 6.77
CA ASP A 76 -24.12 -4.68 5.77
C ASP A 76 -22.77 -5.17 5.20
N ASP A 77 -22.36 -6.38 5.58
CA ASP A 77 -21.10 -7.01 5.16
C ASP A 77 -19.87 -6.12 5.43
N SER A 78 -19.95 -5.30 6.49
CA SER A 78 -18.85 -4.43 6.89
C SER A 78 -17.93 -5.10 7.91
N THR A 79 -16.67 -4.69 7.91
CA THR A 79 -15.67 -5.19 8.86
C THR A 79 -15.02 -4.02 9.59
N PHE A 80 -15.06 -4.03 10.91
CA PHE A 80 -14.41 -3.02 11.76
C PHE A 80 -13.14 -3.56 12.38
N LEU A 81 -12.11 -2.73 12.45
CA LEU A 81 -10.78 -3.05 12.93
C LEU A 81 -10.37 -2.09 14.05
N THR A 82 -9.74 -2.62 15.09
CA THR A 82 -9.13 -1.83 16.16
C THR A 82 -7.62 -1.88 16.03
N ARG A 83 -7.00 -0.69 15.96
CA ARG A 83 -5.56 -0.49 15.76
C ARG A 83 -5.00 -1.29 14.59
N PRO A 84 -5.60 -1.15 13.40
CA PRO A 84 -5.10 -1.82 12.21
C PRO A 84 -3.72 -1.29 11.82
N ARG A 85 -2.87 -2.22 11.39
CA ARG A 85 -1.59 -1.97 10.72
C ARG A 85 -1.57 -2.75 9.42
N PHE A 86 -1.61 -2.06 8.33
CA PHE A 86 -1.55 -2.62 6.99
C PHE A 86 -0.17 -2.34 6.38
N THR A 87 0.50 -3.36 5.90
CA THR A 87 1.80 -3.24 5.22
C THR A 87 1.68 -3.79 3.81
N GLN A 88 2.06 -2.98 2.84
CA GLN A 88 2.15 -3.38 1.44
C GLN A 88 3.62 -3.54 1.05
N PHE A 89 3.93 -4.69 0.49
CA PHE A 89 5.23 -5.00 -0.08
C PHE A 89 5.14 -4.89 -1.60
N THR A 90 6.16 -4.36 -2.22
CA THR A 90 6.29 -4.25 -3.67
C THR A 90 7.69 -4.69 -4.03
N GLU A 91 7.81 -5.55 -5.02
CA GLU A 91 9.10 -6.05 -5.46
C GLU A 91 10.06 -4.90 -5.79
N ASN A 92 11.27 -4.97 -5.27
CA ASN A 92 12.33 -3.96 -5.45
C ASN A 92 11.96 -2.52 -5.04
N LYS A 93 10.89 -2.33 -4.26
CA LYS A 93 10.49 -1.01 -3.72
C LYS A 93 10.36 -1.08 -2.20
N PRO A 94 10.60 0.04 -1.49
CA PRO A 94 10.35 0.12 -0.05
C PRO A 94 8.89 -0.20 0.29
N SER A 95 8.69 -0.91 1.39
CA SER A 95 7.36 -1.20 1.90
C SER A 95 6.64 0.08 2.32
N THR A 96 5.32 0.06 2.16
CA THR A 96 4.43 1.12 2.65
C THR A 96 3.57 0.56 3.77
N GLN A 97 3.58 1.21 4.91
CA GLN A 97 2.81 0.85 6.09
C GLN A 97 1.76 1.93 6.38
N ILE A 98 0.55 1.50 6.71
CA ILE A 98 -0.58 2.37 7.08
C ILE A 98 -1.10 1.91 8.42
N GLU A 99 -1.21 2.81 9.36
CA GLU A 99 -1.71 2.57 10.70
C GLU A 99 -2.82 3.55 11.06
N GLY A 100 -3.74 3.14 11.91
CA GLY A 100 -4.78 3.99 12.50
C GLY A 100 -5.26 3.43 13.82
N GLN A 101 -6.04 4.19 14.56
CA GLN A 101 -6.68 3.65 15.77
C GLN A 101 -7.92 2.81 15.43
N LYS A 102 -8.61 3.16 14.35
CA LYS A 102 -9.77 2.41 13.84
C LYS A 102 -9.62 2.19 12.34
N GLY A 103 -10.19 1.11 11.87
CA GLY A 103 -10.32 0.80 10.44
C GLY A 103 -11.71 0.26 10.14
N GLN A 104 -12.15 0.45 8.91
CA GLN A 104 -13.37 -0.13 8.38
C GLN A 104 -13.12 -0.61 6.95
N ILE A 105 -13.61 -1.79 6.63
CA ILE A 105 -13.58 -2.35 5.29
C ILE A 105 -15.04 -2.45 4.83
N SER A 106 -15.32 -1.94 3.63
CA SER A 106 -16.68 -2.01 3.03
C SER A 106 -17.01 -3.45 2.60
N SER A 107 -18.30 -3.72 2.40
CA SER A 107 -18.90 -5.01 2.03
C SER A 107 -18.17 -5.75 0.90
N ASN A 108 -17.72 -5.02 -0.10
CA ASN A 108 -17.03 -5.60 -1.26
C ASN A 108 -15.49 -5.58 -1.14
N GLY A 109 -14.95 -5.10 0.00
CA GLY A 109 -13.50 -4.94 0.19
C GLY A 109 -12.84 -3.88 -0.70
N GLU A 110 -13.64 -3.09 -1.45
CA GLU A 110 -13.11 -2.11 -2.40
C GLU A 110 -12.66 -0.82 -1.72
N GLN A 111 -13.31 -0.48 -0.61
CA GLN A 111 -12.97 0.69 0.19
C GLN A 111 -12.46 0.27 1.56
N VAL A 112 -11.30 0.80 1.93
CA VAL A 112 -10.71 0.66 3.25
C VAL A 112 -10.55 2.04 3.84
N GLU A 113 -11.05 2.23 5.05
CA GLU A 113 -11.03 3.49 5.76
C GLU A 113 -10.21 3.35 7.03
N PHE A 114 -9.26 4.25 7.23
CA PHE A 114 -8.50 4.38 8.47
C PHE A 114 -8.88 5.69 9.13
N SER A 115 -9.07 5.67 10.44
CA SER A 115 -9.44 6.85 11.20
C SER A 115 -8.73 6.94 12.55
N ASN A 116 -8.63 8.16 13.05
CA ASN A 116 -7.99 8.57 14.28
C ASN A 116 -6.47 8.29 14.27
N LYS A 117 -5.69 9.35 14.18
CA LYS A 117 -4.22 9.31 14.16
C LYS A 117 -3.65 8.39 13.08
N VAL A 118 -4.11 8.58 11.87
CA VAL A 118 -3.63 7.80 10.74
C VAL A 118 -2.19 8.20 10.40
N VAL A 119 -1.33 7.20 10.25
CA VAL A 119 0.06 7.36 9.84
C VAL A 119 0.31 6.48 8.62
N VAL A 120 0.79 7.09 7.54
CA VAL A 120 1.34 6.36 6.39
C VAL A 120 2.84 6.54 6.43
N TYR A 121 3.56 5.44 6.43
CA TYR A 121 5.02 5.43 6.43
C TYR A 121 5.55 4.64 5.25
N LYS A 122 6.39 5.29 4.47
CA LYS A 122 7.15 4.66 3.38
C LYS A 122 8.62 4.71 3.73
N GLN A 123 9.24 3.55 3.78
CA GLN A 123 10.63 3.40 4.15
C GLN A 123 11.56 4.07 3.13
N ALA A 124 12.71 4.60 3.58
CA ALA A 124 13.75 5.12 2.72
C ALA A 124 14.34 4.01 1.83
N ASN A 125 14.87 4.40 0.68
CA ASN A 125 15.75 3.56 -0.14
C ASN A 125 17.00 4.35 -0.54
N ALA A 126 17.86 3.78 -1.38
CA ALA A 126 19.11 4.42 -1.81
C ALA A 126 18.91 5.81 -2.45
N ASP A 127 17.78 5.99 -3.17
CA ASP A 127 17.53 7.18 -3.99
C ASP A 127 16.58 8.18 -3.33
N ARG A 128 15.78 7.75 -2.34
CA ARG A 128 14.71 8.57 -1.75
C ARG A 128 14.68 8.43 -0.24
N PRO A 129 14.59 9.54 0.50
CA PRO A 129 14.40 9.51 1.95
C PRO A 129 13.06 8.89 2.30
N ASP A 130 12.91 8.53 3.58
CA ASP A 130 11.63 8.09 4.12
C ASP A 130 10.57 9.18 4.02
N VAL A 131 9.33 8.76 3.89
CA VAL A 131 8.17 9.63 3.87
C VAL A 131 7.19 9.19 4.94
N ARG A 132 6.81 10.12 5.79
CA ARG A 132 5.76 9.93 6.79
C ARG A 132 4.65 10.94 6.55
N LEU A 133 3.42 10.45 6.40
CA LEU A 133 2.21 11.25 6.30
C LEU A 133 1.37 11.00 7.54
N THR A 134 0.85 12.07 8.16
CA THR A 134 -0.10 11.99 9.27
C THR A 134 -1.38 12.73 8.91
N THR A 135 -2.52 12.15 9.26
CA THR A 135 -3.86 12.71 9.06
C THR A 135 -4.84 12.09 10.06
N ASP A 136 -6.02 12.61 10.20
CA ASP A 136 -7.03 12.01 11.07
C ASP A 136 -7.87 10.96 10.38
N HIS A 137 -7.94 11.03 9.06
CA HIS A 137 -8.80 10.14 8.27
C HIS A 137 -8.16 9.85 6.90
N LEU A 138 -8.28 8.61 6.41
CA LEU A 138 -7.77 8.20 5.10
C LEU A 138 -8.69 7.13 4.50
N ARG A 139 -9.23 7.39 3.33
CA ARG A 139 -9.98 6.42 2.51
C ARG A 139 -9.12 5.91 1.37
N ILE A 140 -9.08 4.59 1.21
CA ILE A 140 -8.34 3.91 0.17
C ILE A 140 -9.35 3.16 -0.71
N PHE A 141 -9.31 3.43 -2.00
CA PHE A 141 -10.11 2.77 -3.02
C PHE A 141 -9.20 1.75 -3.74
N ALA A 142 -9.29 0.49 -3.30
CA ALA A 142 -8.35 -0.55 -3.69
C ALA A 142 -8.32 -0.83 -5.21
N LYS A 143 -9.49 -0.91 -5.86
CA LYS A 143 -9.60 -1.13 -7.31
C LYS A 143 -9.10 0.03 -8.14
N GLN A 144 -9.29 1.26 -7.65
CA GLN A 144 -8.89 2.49 -8.35
C GLN A 144 -7.44 2.86 -8.06
N GLU A 145 -6.81 2.18 -7.08
CA GLU A 145 -5.48 2.51 -6.56
C GLU A 145 -5.34 3.97 -6.10
N ILE A 146 -6.42 4.53 -5.55
CA ILE A 146 -6.49 5.92 -5.09
C ILE A 146 -6.63 5.95 -3.57
N ALA A 147 -5.89 6.84 -2.91
CA ALA A 147 -6.09 7.19 -1.51
C ALA A 147 -6.49 8.66 -1.38
N LYS A 148 -7.50 8.96 -0.55
CA LYS A 148 -8.06 10.30 -0.37
C LYS A 148 -8.28 10.63 1.10
N THR A 149 -8.08 11.90 1.44
CA THR A 149 -8.53 12.47 2.70
C THR A 149 -8.99 13.91 2.51
N ASP A 150 -9.97 14.33 3.29
CA ASP A 150 -10.43 15.73 3.35
C ASP A 150 -9.85 16.43 4.60
N SER A 151 -9.19 15.69 5.49
CA SER A 151 -8.62 16.17 6.75
C SER A 151 -7.31 16.93 6.53
N ALA A 152 -6.82 17.55 7.59
CA ALA A 152 -5.47 18.13 7.61
C ALA A 152 -4.42 17.04 7.40
N VAL A 153 -3.40 17.36 6.62
CA VAL A 153 -2.31 16.46 6.26
C VAL A 153 -0.98 17.11 6.60
N VAL A 154 -0.11 16.36 7.25
CA VAL A 154 1.30 16.73 7.44
C VAL A 154 2.16 15.63 6.84
N ILE A 155 3.02 16.01 5.91
CA ILE A 155 3.97 15.10 5.27
C ILE A 155 5.37 15.54 5.67
N THR A 156 6.16 14.60 6.16
CA THR A 156 7.59 14.78 6.39
C THR A 156 8.37 13.88 5.44
N GLN A 157 9.40 14.44 4.82
CA GLN A 157 10.28 13.70 3.94
C GLN A 157 11.72 13.87 4.41
N GLY A 158 12.29 12.79 4.94
CA GLY A 158 13.56 12.85 5.65
C GLY A 158 13.51 13.84 6.81
N SER A 159 14.66 14.44 7.15
CA SER A 159 14.78 15.42 8.25
C SER A 159 14.53 16.88 7.84
N LYS A 160 14.35 17.17 6.54
CA LYS A 160 14.47 18.54 6.02
C LYS A 160 13.22 19.10 5.36
N THR A 161 12.26 18.29 5.00
CA THR A 161 11.06 18.74 4.28
C THR A 161 9.81 18.45 5.07
N ILE A 162 9.03 19.50 5.34
CA ILE A 162 7.71 19.38 5.98
C ILE A 162 6.69 20.07 5.08
N ILE A 163 5.68 19.33 4.65
CA ILE A 163 4.57 19.83 3.84
C ILE A 163 3.29 19.71 4.65
N ARG A 164 2.52 20.78 4.74
CA ARG A 164 1.22 20.81 5.39
C ARG A 164 0.15 21.19 4.38
N GLY A 165 -1.04 20.63 4.52
CA GLY A 165 -2.18 20.96 3.67
C GLY A 165 -3.48 20.46 4.27
N THR A 166 -4.58 20.74 3.58
CA THR A 166 -5.91 20.22 3.90
C THR A 166 -6.47 19.54 2.66
N GLY A 167 -6.87 18.30 2.82
CA GLY A 167 -7.31 17.47 1.72
C GLY A 167 -6.16 16.98 0.84
N MET A 168 -6.22 15.71 0.47
CA MET A 168 -5.19 15.04 -0.33
C MET A 168 -5.82 14.00 -1.24
N ILE A 169 -5.27 13.86 -2.41
CA ILE A 169 -5.50 12.74 -3.34
C ILE A 169 -4.15 12.17 -3.72
N TYR A 170 -3.98 10.88 -3.53
CA TYR A 170 -2.84 10.11 -4.02
C TYR A 170 -3.32 9.09 -5.04
N ASP A 171 -2.78 9.13 -6.25
CA ASP A 171 -2.99 8.17 -7.32
C ASP A 171 -1.73 7.31 -7.45
N LYS A 172 -1.85 6.03 -7.10
CA LYS A 172 -0.73 5.10 -7.10
C LYS A 172 -0.33 4.70 -8.53
N GLY A 173 -1.30 4.61 -9.45
CA GLY A 173 -1.06 4.25 -10.85
C GLY A 173 -0.22 5.32 -11.58
N GLN A 174 -0.48 6.59 -11.27
CA GLN A 174 0.26 7.73 -11.82
C GLN A 174 1.42 8.18 -10.92
N GLU A 175 1.57 7.59 -9.73
CA GLU A 175 2.50 8.02 -8.68
C GLU A 175 2.38 9.53 -8.35
N THR A 176 1.18 10.10 -8.51
CA THR A 176 0.92 11.52 -8.28
C THR A 176 0.32 11.77 -6.91
N PHE A 177 0.72 12.90 -6.34
CA PHE A 177 0.29 13.35 -5.05
C PHE A 177 -0.22 14.79 -5.12
N THR A 178 -1.50 15.02 -4.83
CA THR A 178 -2.14 16.32 -4.91
C THR A 178 -2.65 16.76 -3.54
N LEU A 179 -2.23 17.92 -3.07
CA LEU A 179 -2.81 18.62 -1.92
C LEU A 179 -3.83 19.63 -2.40
N LEU A 180 -5.01 19.69 -1.75
CA LEU A 180 -6.15 20.44 -2.27
C LEU A 180 -6.20 21.89 -1.79
N LYS A 181 -5.87 22.13 -0.50
CA LYS A 181 -6.04 23.46 0.13
C LYS A 181 -4.93 23.74 1.15
N ASN A 182 -4.71 25.03 1.41
CA ASN A 182 -3.84 25.52 2.51
C ASN A 182 -2.42 24.95 2.49
N VAL A 183 -1.85 24.81 1.31
CA VAL A 183 -0.53 24.15 1.15
C VAL A 183 0.57 25.08 1.65
N LYS A 184 1.38 24.58 2.60
CA LYS A 184 2.59 25.23 3.12
C LYS A 184 3.74 24.25 3.07
N VAL A 185 4.86 24.66 2.49
CA VAL A 185 6.08 23.85 2.40
C VAL A 185 7.19 24.53 3.18
N HIS A 186 7.81 23.78 4.07
CA HIS A 186 9.03 24.18 4.76
C HIS A 186 10.16 23.26 4.32
N TYR A 187 11.23 23.83 3.80
CA TYR A 187 12.40 23.09 3.32
C TYR A 187 13.67 23.69 3.93
N GLU A 188 14.43 22.88 4.67
CA GLU A 188 15.73 23.25 5.17
C GLU A 188 16.82 22.87 4.17
N LYS A 189 17.48 23.89 3.61
CA LYS A 189 18.61 23.67 2.72
C LYS A 189 19.73 22.94 3.46
N PRO A 190 20.35 21.90 2.88
CA PRO A 190 21.58 21.33 3.45
C PRO A 190 22.60 22.42 3.70
N ALA A 191 23.16 22.47 4.92
CA ALA A 191 24.29 23.35 5.17
C ALA A 191 25.39 23.02 4.15
N SER A 192 25.71 23.98 3.29
CA SER A 192 26.87 23.84 2.41
C SER A 192 28.10 23.69 3.34
N ILE A 193 28.78 22.56 3.24
CA ILE A 193 30.08 22.40 3.85
C ILE A 193 30.94 23.50 3.23
N LYS A 194 31.18 24.56 3.99
CA LYS A 194 32.26 25.51 3.65
C LYS A 194 33.54 24.68 3.68
N THR A 195 34.01 24.28 2.52
CA THR A 195 35.38 23.84 2.38
C THR A 195 36.23 25.07 2.77
N GLU A 196 36.74 25.09 3.99
CA GLU A 196 37.77 26.04 4.37
C GLU A 196 38.94 25.81 3.42
N SER A 197 39.14 26.75 2.53
CA SER A 197 40.40 26.89 1.80
C SER A 197 41.53 26.97 2.82
N PRO A 198 42.56 26.14 2.75
CA PRO A 198 43.69 26.29 3.63
C PRO A 198 44.35 27.63 3.34
N ASN A 199 44.29 28.50 4.33
CA ASN A 199 44.91 29.82 4.42
C ASN A 199 46.40 29.70 4.13
N LYS A 200 46.85 30.03 2.88
CA LYS A 200 48.23 30.34 2.61
C LYS A 200 48.61 31.64 3.27
N LYS A 201 49.08 31.58 4.52
CA LYS A 201 49.90 32.64 5.06
C LYS A 201 51.20 32.71 4.30
N GLY A 202 51.45 33.87 3.72
CA GLY A 202 52.64 34.20 3.01
C GLY A 202 53.91 34.13 3.84
N ASN A 203 54.96 33.85 3.17
CA ASN A 203 56.27 34.36 3.50
C ASN A 203 56.89 34.90 2.24
N GLU A 204 56.92 36.23 2.21
CA GLU A 204 57.71 37.03 1.31
C GLU A 204 59.17 36.93 1.76
N LYS A 205 60.05 36.56 0.88
CA LYS A 205 61.36 37.21 0.71
C LYS A 205 62.19 36.59 -0.41
N ASP A 206 62.53 37.49 -1.32
CA ASP A 206 63.74 37.62 -2.11
C ASP A 206 64.26 36.47 -3.00
N SER A 207 64.24 36.67 -4.31
CA SER A 207 65.46 37.04 -5.09
C SER A 207 65.20 36.94 -6.57
N ALA A 208 65.57 37.98 -7.25
CA ALA A 208 65.65 38.11 -8.68
C ALA A 208 66.49 37.03 -9.35
N LEU A 209 66.18 36.71 -10.61
CA LEU A 209 67.07 36.72 -11.78
C LEU A 209 66.44 36.02 -12.97
N GLN A 210 66.20 36.77 -14.00
CA GLN A 210 66.25 36.54 -15.42
C GLN A 210 66.50 35.12 -15.97
N HIS A 211 65.70 34.68 -16.95
CA HIS A 211 66.10 34.57 -18.32
C HIS A 211 64.98 34.10 -19.26
N LYS A 212 64.73 34.93 -20.28
CA LYS A 212 64.28 34.64 -21.66
C LYS A 212 64.27 33.15 -22.07
N ASN A 213 63.23 32.67 -22.72
CA ASN A 213 63.15 32.57 -24.16
C ASN A 213 61.85 31.91 -24.63
N LYS A 214 61.47 32.26 -25.78
CA LYS A 214 60.31 32.14 -26.66
C LYS A 214 60.29 30.79 -27.40
N PRO A 215 59.35 30.57 -28.33
CA PRO A 215 58.36 29.51 -28.34
C PRO A 215 58.59 28.47 -29.46
N SER A 216 57.79 27.43 -29.48
CA SER A 216 57.53 26.68 -30.72
C SER A 216 56.26 25.85 -30.57
N LYS A 217 55.39 26.20 -31.35
CA LYS A 217 54.44 25.70 -32.35
C LYS A 217 54.56 24.20 -32.68
N ILE A 218 53.41 23.69 -33.06
CA ILE A 218 53.04 22.73 -34.13
C ILE A 218 52.15 21.65 -33.50
N ALA A 219 50.84 21.72 -33.74
CA ALA A 219 50.03 21.35 -34.88
C ALA A 219 49.71 19.85 -34.93
N ALA A 220 48.40 19.64 -34.79
CA ALA A 220 47.51 18.87 -35.70
C ALA A 220 47.91 17.39 -35.99
N ASP A 221 47.02 16.49 -35.93
CA ASP A 221 46.05 16.15 -36.94
C ASP A 221 45.31 14.83 -36.64
N THR A 222 44.07 14.84 -36.73
CA THR A 222 43.15 14.05 -37.55
C THR A 222 43.12 12.50 -37.47
N LYS A 223 41.88 12.10 -37.40
CA LYS A 223 41.14 11.03 -38.12
C LYS A 223 40.97 9.65 -37.47
N LYS A 224 39.67 9.43 -37.18
CA LYS A 224 38.74 8.53 -37.93
C LYS A 224 39.04 7.03 -37.88
N LYS A 225 38.13 6.23 -37.41
CA LYS A 225 37.17 5.37 -38.16
C LYS A 225 36.80 4.11 -37.39
N LYS A 226 35.50 3.96 -37.28
CA LYS A 226 34.67 2.78 -37.60
C LYS A 226 35.18 1.38 -37.23
N ARG A 227 34.49 0.72 -36.33
CA ARG A 227 33.55 -0.35 -36.70
C ARG A 227 32.65 -0.66 -35.51
#